data_d9a0d8ef985a75f7d80ce648e6757644
#
_entry.id   d9a0d8ef985a75f7d80ce648e6757644
#
_cell.length_a   1.000
_cell.length_b   1.000
_cell.length_c   1.000
_cell.angle_alpha   90.00
_cell.angle_beta   90.00
_cell.angle_gamma   90.00
#
_symmetry.space_group_name_H-M   'P 1'
#
loop_
_entity.id
_entity.type
_entity.pdbx_description
1 polymer ?
#
loop_
_entity_poly.entity_id
_entity_poly.type
_entity_poly.pdbx_seq_one_letter_code
_entity_poly.pdbx_strand_id
1 'polypeptide(L)'
;MKTGSGERTGQAPAIAIRRATSADGEGILGCLRSAFEPFQHQYTPGAYSDTVLNRNTLQDRLREMFVFVAVSDSDEVIGTIGCNALDGEGHLRGMAVVPGWQGRGIAQRLLDRAESHLREIGCTRITLDTTEPLKRATRFYVRNGFSATGRLVDFFGMPLFEYQKRL
;
A
#
# COMPACT_ATOMS: atom_id res chain seq x y z
N MET A 1 -29.84 14.67 -43.58
CA MET A 1 -28.48 14.66 -43.04
C MET A 1 -28.55 14.31 -41.55
N LYS A 2 -28.17 13.10 -41.20
CA LYS A 2 -28.11 12.63 -39.77
C LYS A 2 -26.67 12.77 -39.35
N THR A 3 -26.40 13.71 -38.44
CA THR A 3 -25.13 13.85 -37.75
C THR A 3 -25.10 12.83 -36.59
N GLY A 4 -24.32 11.77 -36.76
CA GLY A 4 -24.10 10.81 -35.73
C GLY A 4 -23.22 11.40 -34.62
N SER A 5 -23.81 11.62 -33.45
CA SER A 5 -23.04 11.90 -32.21
C SER A 5 -22.38 10.59 -31.77
N GLY A 6 -21.09 10.49 -31.99
CA GLY A 6 -20.28 9.41 -31.45
C GLY A 6 -20.21 9.55 -29.94
N GLU A 7 -20.95 8.73 -29.21
CA GLU A 7 -20.74 8.51 -27.79
C GLU A 7 -19.34 7.93 -27.59
N ARG A 8 -18.44 8.74 -27.07
CA ARG A 8 -17.19 8.23 -26.49
C ARG A 8 -17.60 7.51 -25.21
N THR A 9 -17.77 6.21 -25.29
CA THR A 9 -17.80 5.35 -24.12
C THR A 9 -16.46 5.58 -23.38
N GLY A 10 -16.52 6.31 -22.27
CA GLY A 10 -15.39 6.55 -21.40
C GLY A 10 -14.96 5.21 -20.79
N GLN A 11 -14.01 4.56 -21.42
CA GLN A 11 -13.38 3.37 -20.89
C GLN A 11 -12.62 3.78 -19.62
N ALA A 12 -12.86 3.08 -18.49
CA ALA A 12 -12.14 3.32 -17.25
C ALA A 12 -10.63 3.24 -17.52
N PRO A 13 -9.79 4.13 -16.91
CA PRO A 13 -8.34 4.11 -17.12
C PRO A 13 -7.79 2.71 -16.81
N ALA A 14 -6.96 2.17 -17.69
CA ALA A 14 -6.29 0.90 -17.46
C ALA A 14 -5.25 1.06 -16.34
N ILE A 15 -5.31 0.21 -15.32
CA ILE A 15 -4.38 0.18 -14.18
C ILE A 15 -3.68 -1.16 -14.18
N ALA A 16 -2.35 -1.14 -14.15
CA ALA A 16 -1.53 -2.34 -14.03
C ALA A 16 -0.94 -2.46 -12.61
N ILE A 17 -0.91 -3.68 -12.08
CA ILE A 17 -0.20 -4.01 -10.85
C ILE A 17 1.03 -4.83 -11.23
N ARG A 18 2.22 -4.37 -10.85
CA ARG A 18 3.48 -5.04 -11.16
C ARG A 18 4.53 -4.86 -10.06
N ARG A 19 5.59 -5.64 -10.16
CA ARG A 19 6.77 -5.44 -9.30
C ARG A 19 7.37 -4.06 -9.56
N ALA A 20 7.74 -3.37 -8.48
CA ALA A 20 8.47 -2.11 -8.58
C ALA A 20 9.90 -2.33 -9.09
N THR A 21 10.40 -1.35 -9.83
CA THR A 21 11.79 -1.25 -10.26
C THR A 21 12.41 0.02 -9.67
N SER A 22 13.72 0.18 -9.83
CA SER A 22 14.42 1.41 -9.39
C SER A 22 13.88 2.67 -10.07
N ALA A 23 13.34 2.55 -11.29
CA ALA A 23 12.73 3.65 -12.03
C ALA A 23 11.43 4.19 -11.38
N ASP A 24 10.78 3.39 -10.53
CA ASP A 24 9.55 3.78 -9.83
C ASP A 24 9.81 4.61 -8.56
N GLY A 25 11.07 4.80 -8.17
CA GLY A 25 11.44 5.37 -6.87
C GLY A 25 10.78 6.72 -6.58
N GLU A 26 10.87 7.68 -7.48
CA GLU A 26 10.25 9.00 -7.29
C GLU A 26 8.72 8.91 -7.25
N GLY A 27 8.12 8.04 -8.04
CA GLY A 27 6.68 7.79 -8.02
C GLY A 27 6.20 7.19 -6.70
N ILE A 28 6.94 6.24 -6.15
CA ILE A 28 6.63 5.64 -4.83
C ILE A 28 6.73 6.70 -3.73
N LEU A 29 7.78 7.50 -3.71
CA LEU A 29 7.95 8.58 -2.72
C LEU A 29 6.81 9.59 -2.80
N GLY A 30 6.42 10.00 -4.01
CA GLY A 30 5.29 10.90 -4.23
C GLY A 30 3.97 10.30 -3.78
N CYS A 31 3.73 9.01 -4.05
CA CYS A 31 2.56 8.28 -3.61
C CYS A 31 2.44 8.24 -2.07
N LEU A 32 3.51 7.86 -1.38
CA LEU A 32 3.56 7.83 0.09
C LEU A 32 3.31 9.22 0.68
N ARG A 33 3.98 10.23 0.15
CA ARG A 33 3.82 11.62 0.61
C ARG A 33 2.38 12.08 0.47
N SER A 34 1.79 11.95 -0.71
CA SER A 34 0.42 12.41 -0.97
C SER A 34 -0.63 11.67 -0.15
N ALA A 35 -0.44 10.38 0.10
CA ALA A 35 -1.36 9.56 0.86
C ALA A 35 -1.31 9.85 2.38
N PHE A 36 -0.14 10.18 2.92
CA PHE A 36 0.06 10.38 4.37
C PHE A 36 0.09 11.85 4.81
N GLU A 37 0.30 12.80 3.89
CA GLU A 37 0.28 14.23 4.21
C GLU A 37 -0.96 14.67 5.01
N PRO A 38 -2.18 14.22 4.72
CA PRO A 38 -3.37 14.58 5.52
C PRO A 38 -3.29 14.14 6.99
N PHE A 39 -2.45 13.17 7.32
CA PHE A 39 -2.29 12.63 8.68
C PHE A 39 -1.04 13.15 9.40
N GLN A 40 -0.21 13.96 8.75
CA GLN A 40 1.08 14.40 9.29
C GLN A 40 0.96 15.01 10.69
N HIS A 41 -0.07 15.82 10.94
CA HIS A 41 -0.34 16.46 12.22
C HIS A 41 -0.74 15.48 13.35
N GLN A 42 -1.09 14.24 13.01
CA GLN A 42 -1.45 13.18 13.95
C GLN A 42 -0.31 12.18 14.18
N TYR A 43 0.82 12.38 13.51
CA TYR A 43 2.02 11.56 13.64
C TYR A 43 3.11 12.30 14.43
N THR A 44 3.88 11.55 15.21
CA THR A 44 5.14 12.09 15.72
C THR A 44 6.14 12.25 14.56
N PRO A 45 7.13 13.16 14.65
CA PRO A 45 8.11 13.34 13.57
C PRO A 45 8.83 12.05 13.18
N GLY A 46 9.21 11.22 14.16
CA GLY A 46 9.87 9.94 13.90
C GLY A 46 8.94 8.93 13.19
N ALA A 47 7.70 8.80 13.64
CA ALA A 47 6.72 7.92 13.01
C ALA A 47 6.40 8.36 11.57
N TYR A 48 6.29 9.65 11.34
CA TYR A 48 6.06 10.18 10.00
C TYR A 48 7.23 9.90 9.05
N SER A 49 8.46 10.13 9.51
CA SER A 49 9.68 9.86 8.72
C SER A 49 9.88 8.38 8.40
N ASP A 50 9.47 7.48 9.30
CA ASP A 50 9.50 6.03 9.04
C ASP A 50 8.41 5.59 8.04
N THR A 51 7.29 6.29 8.01
CA THR A 51 6.15 6.00 7.12
C THR A 51 6.34 6.61 5.73
N VAL A 52 6.69 7.89 5.67
CA VAL A 52 6.95 8.62 4.43
C VAL A 52 8.44 8.62 4.15
N LEU A 53 8.86 7.69 3.32
CA LEU A 53 10.28 7.43 3.05
C LEU A 53 10.96 8.60 2.33
N ASN A 54 12.28 8.66 2.49
CA ASN A 54 13.19 9.41 1.63
C ASN A 54 13.89 8.46 0.64
N ARG A 55 14.74 8.99 -0.23
CA ARG A 55 15.44 8.19 -1.26
C ARG A 55 16.29 7.06 -0.67
N ASN A 56 16.97 7.29 0.44
CA ASN A 56 17.83 6.29 1.06
C ASN A 56 17.01 5.17 1.71
N THR A 57 16.00 5.52 2.51
CA THR A 57 15.14 4.54 3.16
C THR A 57 14.26 3.77 2.17
N LEU A 58 13.91 4.36 1.02
CA LEU A 58 13.27 3.64 -0.07
C LEU A 58 14.20 2.60 -0.70
N GLN A 59 15.47 2.93 -0.93
CA GLN A 59 16.44 1.97 -1.47
C GLN A 59 16.60 0.76 -0.54
N ASP A 60 16.64 0.98 0.79
CA ASP A 60 16.66 -0.10 1.77
C ASP A 60 15.40 -0.95 1.65
N ARG A 61 14.23 -0.34 1.58
CA ARG A 61 12.95 -1.05 1.40
C ARG A 61 12.93 -1.89 0.13
N LEU A 62 13.39 -1.36 -1.00
CA LEU A 62 13.44 -2.08 -2.27
C LEU A 62 14.42 -3.27 -2.27
N ARG A 63 15.45 -3.23 -1.42
CA ARG A 63 16.39 -4.35 -1.22
C ARG A 63 15.84 -5.42 -0.29
N GLU A 64 15.14 -5.00 0.77
CA GLU A 64 14.71 -5.88 1.87
C GLU A 64 13.31 -6.45 1.66
N MET A 65 12.50 -5.83 0.83
CA MET A 65 11.10 -6.21 0.63
C MET A 65 10.76 -6.41 -0.86
N PHE A 66 9.70 -7.19 -1.08
CA PHE A 66 9.02 -7.23 -2.37
C PHE A 66 8.04 -6.04 -2.43
N VAL A 67 8.28 -5.10 -3.32
CA VAL A 67 7.43 -3.93 -3.49
C VAL A 67 6.67 -4.03 -4.80
N PHE A 68 5.35 -3.83 -4.73
CA PHE A 68 4.46 -3.76 -5.89
C PHE A 68 3.93 -2.35 -6.04
N VAL A 69 3.70 -1.94 -7.28
CA VAL A 69 3.12 -0.66 -7.64
C VAL A 69 1.88 -0.86 -8.50
N ALA A 70 0.93 0.04 -8.31
CA ALA A 70 -0.16 0.27 -9.24
C ALA A 70 0.23 1.43 -10.15
N VAL A 71 0.15 1.23 -11.46
CA VAL A 71 0.55 2.22 -12.47
C VAL A 71 -0.64 2.52 -13.37
N SER A 72 -0.84 3.82 -13.66
CA SER A 72 -1.85 4.27 -14.62
C SER A 72 -1.41 3.99 -16.06
N ASP A 73 -2.31 4.21 -17.01
CA ASP A 73 -2.05 4.13 -18.44
C ASP A 73 -1.03 5.18 -18.94
N SER A 74 -0.83 6.25 -18.16
CA SER A 74 0.23 7.25 -18.39
C SER A 74 1.54 6.93 -17.65
N ASP A 75 1.71 5.70 -17.18
CA ASP A 75 2.90 5.21 -16.45
C ASP A 75 3.19 5.94 -15.12
N GLU A 76 2.16 6.48 -14.50
CA GLU A 76 2.24 7.15 -13.21
C GLU A 76 2.01 6.14 -12.06
N VAL A 77 2.86 6.17 -11.03
CA VAL A 77 2.66 5.37 -9.80
C VAL A 77 1.52 5.97 -8.98
N ILE A 78 0.43 5.24 -8.87
CA ILE A 78 -0.80 5.66 -8.19
C ILE A 78 -1.09 4.88 -6.91
N GLY A 79 -0.32 3.84 -6.65
CA GLY A 79 -0.40 3.05 -5.42
C GLY A 79 0.83 2.19 -5.23
N THR A 80 1.07 1.74 -4.01
CA THR A 80 2.20 0.88 -3.64
C THR A 80 1.86 0.00 -2.44
N ILE A 81 2.54 -1.13 -2.32
CA ILE A 81 2.54 -2.01 -1.16
C ILE A 81 3.86 -2.77 -1.09
N GLY A 82 4.43 -2.91 0.10
CA GLY A 82 5.59 -3.75 0.34
C GLY A 82 5.21 -4.99 1.15
N CYS A 83 5.90 -6.10 0.91
CA CYS A 83 5.80 -7.30 1.73
C CYS A 83 7.16 -7.99 1.83
N ASN A 84 7.39 -8.66 2.96
CA ASN A 84 8.50 -9.58 3.14
C ASN A 84 8.02 -10.86 3.82
N ALA A 85 8.89 -11.84 3.93
CA ALA A 85 8.58 -13.12 4.55
C ALA A 85 9.74 -13.56 5.43
N LEU A 86 9.39 -14.13 6.59
CA LEU A 86 10.31 -14.75 7.52
C LEU A 86 9.62 -15.97 8.15
N ASP A 87 10.24 -17.13 8.08
CA ASP A 87 9.78 -18.38 8.71
C ASP A 87 8.30 -18.72 8.41
N GLY A 88 7.87 -18.54 7.15
CA GLY A 88 6.50 -18.83 6.71
C GLY A 88 5.46 -17.78 7.09
N GLU A 89 5.88 -16.67 7.69
CA GLU A 89 5.04 -15.52 8.00
C GLU A 89 5.38 -14.36 7.05
N GLY A 90 4.36 -13.82 6.39
CA GLY A 90 4.44 -12.60 5.60
C GLY A 90 4.16 -11.36 6.45
N HIS A 91 4.75 -10.24 6.09
CA HIS A 91 4.47 -8.95 6.69
C HIS A 91 4.24 -7.91 5.61
N LEU A 92 3.13 -7.16 5.72
CA LEU A 92 2.79 -6.07 4.80
C LEU A 92 3.23 -4.73 5.38
N ARG A 93 3.76 -3.86 4.53
CA ARG A 93 4.20 -2.53 4.95
C ARG A 93 4.07 -1.52 3.81
N GLY A 94 3.81 -0.26 4.17
CA GLY A 94 3.87 0.86 3.24
C GLY A 94 2.80 0.82 2.15
N MET A 95 1.59 0.36 2.48
CA MET A 95 0.47 0.46 1.55
C MET A 95 -0.04 1.88 1.47
N ALA A 96 -0.15 2.39 0.25
CA ALA A 96 -0.67 3.71 -0.03
C ALA A 96 -1.32 3.75 -1.41
N VAL A 97 -2.35 4.59 -1.55
CA VAL A 97 -2.98 4.95 -2.82
C VAL A 97 -3.09 6.46 -2.88
N VAL A 98 -2.67 7.06 -3.99
CA VAL A 98 -2.78 8.49 -4.24
C VAL A 98 -4.24 8.93 -4.03
N PRO A 99 -4.51 10.02 -3.26
CA PRO A 99 -5.87 10.41 -2.89
C PRO A 99 -6.86 10.51 -4.05
N GLY A 100 -6.45 11.08 -5.18
CA GLY A 100 -7.29 11.18 -6.38
C GLY A 100 -7.65 9.84 -7.05
N TRP A 101 -6.98 8.76 -6.65
CA TRP A 101 -7.19 7.41 -7.17
C TRP A 101 -7.85 6.47 -6.16
N GLN A 102 -8.15 6.92 -4.96
CA GLN A 102 -8.85 6.13 -3.94
C GLN A 102 -10.31 5.86 -4.35
N GLY A 103 -10.88 4.77 -3.83
CA GLY A 103 -12.26 4.35 -4.15
C GLY A 103 -12.42 3.67 -5.49
N ARG A 104 -11.34 3.27 -6.17
CA ARG A 104 -11.33 2.61 -7.48
C ARG A 104 -10.85 1.15 -7.43
N GLY A 105 -10.76 0.56 -6.24
CA GLY A 105 -10.34 -0.84 -6.05
C GLY A 105 -8.83 -1.07 -6.14
N ILE A 106 -8.00 -0.03 -6.18
CA ILE A 106 -6.53 -0.16 -6.30
C ILE A 106 -5.93 -0.81 -5.07
N ALA A 107 -6.35 -0.40 -3.87
CA ALA A 107 -5.89 -1.01 -2.62
C ALA A 107 -6.18 -2.51 -2.58
N GLN A 108 -7.36 -2.94 -3.04
CA GLN A 108 -7.73 -4.35 -3.13
C GLN A 108 -6.81 -5.12 -4.07
N ARG A 109 -6.54 -4.59 -5.25
CA ARG A 109 -5.65 -5.22 -6.24
C ARG A 109 -4.21 -5.33 -5.75
N LEU A 110 -3.71 -4.31 -5.04
CA LEU A 110 -2.39 -4.33 -4.41
C LEU A 110 -2.30 -5.40 -3.31
N LEU A 111 -3.31 -5.46 -2.43
CA LEU A 111 -3.39 -6.46 -1.38
C LEU A 111 -3.45 -7.88 -1.97
N ASP A 112 -4.32 -8.12 -2.95
CA ASP A 112 -4.46 -9.41 -3.62
C ASP A 112 -3.13 -9.86 -4.25
N ARG A 113 -2.39 -8.94 -4.87
CA ARG A 113 -1.08 -9.24 -5.47
C ARG A 113 -0.03 -9.60 -4.41
N ALA A 114 0.02 -8.87 -3.31
CA ALA A 114 0.93 -9.17 -2.20
C ALA A 114 0.59 -10.52 -1.55
N GLU A 115 -0.69 -10.78 -1.29
CA GLU A 115 -1.13 -12.07 -0.74
C GLU A 115 -0.80 -13.25 -1.67
N SER A 116 -1.04 -13.11 -2.98
CA SER A 116 -0.68 -14.14 -3.96
C SER A 116 0.82 -14.44 -3.93
N HIS A 117 1.64 -13.40 -3.93
CA HIS A 117 3.09 -13.55 -3.85
C HIS A 117 3.53 -14.26 -2.56
N LEU A 118 2.97 -13.87 -1.41
CA LEU A 118 3.30 -14.50 -0.13
C LEU A 118 2.87 -15.97 -0.08
N ARG A 119 1.73 -16.34 -0.68
CA ARG A 119 1.34 -17.75 -0.84
C ARG A 119 2.30 -18.52 -1.74
N GLU A 120 2.69 -17.94 -2.85
CA GLU A 120 3.64 -18.56 -3.82
C GLU A 120 4.99 -18.91 -3.16
N ILE A 121 5.45 -18.09 -2.21
CA ILE A 121 6.70 -18.33 -1.47
C ILE A 121 6.51 -19.10 -0.17
N GLY A 122 5.31 -19.65 0.09
CA GLY A 122 5.05 -20.58 1.18
C GLY A 122 4.60 -19.97 2.51
N CYS A 123 4.22 -18.70 2.53
CA CYS A 123 3.64 -18.09 3.73
C CYS A 123 2.24 -18.64 3.99
N THR A 124 1.93 -18.89 5.26
CA THR A 124 0.61 -19.37 5.73
C THR A 124 -0.14 -18.33 6.54
N ARG A 125 0.53 -17.25 6.90
CA ARG A 125 0.01 -16.15 7.72
C ARG A 125 0.61 -14.84 7.26
N ILE A 126 -0.18 -13.77 7.35
CA ILE A 126 0.26 -12.39 7.11
C ILE A 126 0.01 -11.56 8.35
N THR A 127 0.94 -10.68 8.68
CA THR A 127 0.76 -9.60 9.65
C THR A 127 0.91 -8.24 8.99
N LEU A 128 0.35 -7.24 9.62
CA LEU A 128 0.57 -5.82 9.31
C LEU A 128 0.43 -5.00 10.58
N ASP A 129 1.01 -3.82 10.55
CA ASP A 129 0.86 -2.84 11.63
C ASP A 129 0.14 -1.61 11.11
N THR A 130 -0.70 -1.00 11.96
CA THR A 130 -1.41 0.23 11.64
C THR A 130 -1.47 1.16 12.85
N THR A 131 -1.66 2.44 12.58
CA THR A 131 -1.79 3.48 13.60
C THR A 131 -3.24 3.92 13.76
N GLU A 132 -3.58 4.54 14.89
CA GLU A 132 -4.96 4.95 15.18
C GLU A 132 -5.55 5.92 14.13
N PRO A 133 -4.83 6.93 13.60
CA PRO A 133 -5.37 7.82 12.59
C PRO A 133 -5.87 7.15 11.32
N LEU A 134 -5.31 5.99 10.97
CA LEU A 134 -5.62 5.27 9.73
C LEU A 134 -6.89 4.41 9.84
N LYS A 135 -8.00 4.99 10.28
CA LYS A 135 -9.27 4.25 10.52
C LYS A 135 -9.86 3.65 9.26
N ARG A 136 -9.73 4.33 8.12
CA ARG A 136 -10.20 3.82 6.83
C ARG A 136 -9.40 2.59 6.39
N ALA A 137 -8.08 2.63 6.54
CA ALA A 137 -7.21 1.50 6.25
C ALA A 137 -7.51 0.31 7.17
N THR A 138 -7.68 0.55 8.47
CA THR A 138 -8.04 -0.50 9.43
C THR A 138 -9.35 -1.19 9.03
N ARG A 139 -10.40 -0.44 8.68
CA ARG A 139 -11.67 -1.01 8.18
C ARG A 139 -11.48 -1.83 6.90
N PHE A 140 -10.63 -1.36 5.99
CA PHE A 140 -10.30 -2.09 4.78
C PHE A 140 -9.64 -3.45 5.10
N TYR A 141 -8.67 -3.49 6.00
CA TYR A 141 -8.03 -4.74 6.41
C TYR A 141 -8.99 -5.70 7.10
N VAL A 142 -9.84 -5.21 8.00
CA VAL A 142 -10.85 -6.04 8.67
C VAL A 142 -11.82 -6.67 7.66
N ARG A 143 -12.28 -5.90 6.67
CA ARG A 143 -13.11 -6.45 5.57
C ARG A 143 -12.40 -7.49 4.73
N ASN A 144 -11.08 -7.46 4.68
CA ASN A 144 -10.25 -8.44 3.97
C ASN A 144 -9.80 -9.62 4.85
N GLY A 145 -10.40 -9.81 6.01
CA GLY A 145 -10.18 -10.97 6.87
C GLY A 145 -9.06 -10.81 7.90
N PHE A 146 -8.51 -9.63 8.06
CA PHE A 146 -7.55 -9.34 9.13
C PHE A 146 -8.26 -9.11 10.46
N SER A 147 -7.64 -9.56 11.55
CA SER A 147 -8.10 -9.33 12.92
C SER A 147 -6.96 -8.86 13.81
N ALA A 148 -7.29 -8.03 14.79
CA ALA A 148 -6.31 -7.54 15.76
C ALA A 148 -5.73 -8.69 16.58
N THR A 149 -4.40 -8.70 16.77
CA THR A 149 -3.72 -9.71 17.62
C THR A 149 -3.73 -9.32 19.09
N GLY A 150 -4.00 -8.07 19.41
CA GLY A 150 -3.85 -7.49 20.74
C GLY A 150 -2.42 -6.98 21.03
N ARG A 151 -1.48 -7.23 20.13
CA ARG A 151 -0.12 -6.70 20.27
C ARG A 151 -0.11 -5.20 20.01
N LEU A 152 0.49 -4.46 20.93
CA LEU A 152 0.70 -3.02 20.88
C LEU A 152 2.18 -2.74 21.10
N VAL A 153 2.78 -1.94 20.24
CA VAL A 153 4.17 -1.50 20.41
C VAL A 153 4.26 0.02 20.34
N ASP A 154 5.30 0.57 20.94
CA ASP A 154 5.62 1.98 20.79
C ASP A 154 6.27 2.21 19.42
N PHE A 155 5.69 3.13 18.66
CA PHE A 155 6.16 3.55 17.34
C PHE A 155 6.53 5.03 17.38
N PHE A 156 7.77 5.29 17.76
CA PHE A 156 8.28 6.66 17.92
C PHE A 156 7.37 7.56 18.79
N GLY A 157 6.85 7.00 19.89
CA GLY A 157 5.97 7.70 20.81
C GLY A 157 4.47 7.66 20.47
N MET A 158 4.07 6.89 19.48
CA MET A 158 2.64 6.63 19.21
C MET A 158 2.35 5.13 19.15
N PRO A 159 1.11 4.69 19.45
CA PRO A 159 0.78 3.27 19.45
C PRO A 159 0.71 2.69 18.04
N LEU A 160 1.26 1.49 17.87
CA LEU A 160 1.20 0.69 16.67
C LEU A 160 0.47 -0.63 16.97
N PHE A 161 -0.60 -0.91 16.24
CA PHE A 161 -1.49 -2.06 16.43
C PHE A 161 -1.22 -3.11 15.38
N GLU A 162 -1.01 -4.36 15.82
CA GLU A 162 -0.81 -5.49 14.92
C GLU A 162 -2.13 -6.15 14.54
N TYR A 163 -2.26 -6.46 13.25
CA TYR A 163 -3.33 -7.26 12.66
C TYR A 163 -2.75 -8.47 11.94
N GLN A 164 -3.53 -9.54 11.86
CA GLN A 164 -3.14 -10.79 11.22
C GLN A 164 -4.26 -11.40 10.39
N LYS A 165 -3.85 -12.21 9.42
CA LYS A 165 -4.72 -13.03 8.57
C LYS A 165 -4.04 -14.34 8.23
N ARG A 166 -4.78 -15.46 8.24
CA ARG A 166 -4.31 -16.71 7.63
C ARG A 166 -4.47 -16.66 6.11
N LEU A 167 -3.49 -17.21 5.41
CA LEU A 167 -3.49 -17.30 3.95
C LEU A 167 -4.13 -18.59 3.45
#